data_618ab83c59cf2e0988d1f2f67c4953ba
#
_entry.id   618ab83c59cf2e0988d1f2f67c4953ba
#
_cell.length_a   1.000
_cell.length_b   1.000
_cell.length_c   1.000
_cell.angle_alpha   90.00
_cell.angle_beta   90.00
_cell.angle_gamma   90.00
#
_symmetry.space_group_name_H-M   'P 1'
#
loop_
_entity.id
_entity.type
_entity.pdbx_description
1 polymer ?
#
loop_
_entity_poly.entity_id
_entity_poly.type
_entity_poly.pdbx_seq_one_letter_code
_entity_poly.pdbx_strand_id
1 'polypeptide(L)'
;GIALVWVDPASDRPLKHWEMLIDSPSQLAQRLAERVEALALSGVPCYAVLAPEDYSLQLVEAPDVPAGDIASAVKFQIRDSLAMSLADAEVQVFDVPEAAYRQQGRMLYAAATHRARIAEVRDLVLNAGLALQTIDIRESVIRDLAGQMAEDSGGLACLDVRGGEARLLLMKAGEIYLSRQLNTEIDQSQMAGEAWASTFQRLLVELQRSFDYFENQMGQG
;
A
#
# COMPACT_ATOMS: atom_id res chain seq x y z
N GLY A 1 -2.30 -13.27 9.59
CA GLY A 1 -1.19 -12.93 10.48
C GLY A 1 -1.14 -11.46 10.84
N ILE A 2 -0.21 -11.08 11.70
CA ILE A 2 0.07 -9.70 12.09
C ILE A 2 1.57 -9.49 12.18
N ALA A 3 2.02 -8.31 11.80
CA ALA A 3 3.39 -7.84 12.01
C ALA A 3 3.35 -6.53 12.79
N LEU A 4 4.26 -6.37 13.72
CA LEU A 4 4.46 -5.16 14.51
C LEU A 4 5.91 -4.71 14.33
N VAL A 5 6.10 -3.46 13.93
CA VAL A 5 7.42 -2.81 13.84
C VAL A 5 7.41 -1.60 14.75
N TRP A 6 8.46 -1.42 15.55
CA TRP A 6 8.57 -0.28 16.44
C TRP A 6 10.01 0.22 16.56
N VAL A 7 10.17 1.48 16.94
CA VAL A 7 11.48 2.10 17.20
C VAL A 7 11.77 2.05 18.70
N ASP A 8 12.91 1.48 19.06
CA ASP A 8 13.45 1.49 20.41
C ASP A 8 14.69 2.42 20.44
N PRO A 9 14.50 3.69 20.84
CA PRO A 9 15.57 4.68 20.79
C PRO A 9 16.74 4.39 21.77
N ALA A 10 16.53 3.50 22.73
CA ALA A 10 17.56 3.09 23.70
C ALA A 10 18.45 1.95 23.16
N SER A 11 18.15 1.39 21.99
CA SER A 11 18.86 0.27 21.41
C SER A 11 19.85 0.71 20.34
N ASP A 12 21.00 0.03 20.23
CA ASP A 12 21.97 0.18 19.12
C ASP A 12 21.33 -0.20 17.75
N ARG A 13 20.24 -0.99 17.79
CA ARG A 13 19.39 -1.28 16.65
C ARG A 13 17.99 -0.78 16.98
N PRO A 14 17.71 0.49 16.69
CA PRO A 14 16.46 1.13 17.13
C PRO A 14 15.22 0.51 16.49
N LEU A 15 15.33 -0.06 15.26
CA LEU A 15 14.21 -0.72 14.60
C LEU A 15 14.10 -2.17 15.08
N LYS A 16 12.95 -2.48 15.66
CA LYS A 16 12.58 -3.83 16.12
C LYS A 16 11.36 -4.30 15.35
N HIS A 17 11.23 -5.60 15.20
CA HIS A 17 10.05 -6.19 14.60
C HIS A 17 9.60 -7.44 15.36
N TRP A 18 8.33 -7.75 15.23
CA TRP A 18 7.70 -8.98 15.66
C TRP A 18 6.61 -9.34 14.67
N GLU A 19 6.53 -10.60 14.30
CA GLU A 19 5.47 -11.12 13.44
C GLU A 19 4.94 -12.42 14.01
N MET A 20 3.69 -12.72 13.71
CA MET A 20 3.04 -13.96 14.07
C MET A 20 2.01 -14.35 13.03
N LEU A 21 2.08 -15.58 12.58
CA LEU A 21 1.01 -16.23 11.84
C LEU A 21 -0.06 -16.67 12.84
N ILE A 22 -1.32 -16.36 12.56
CA ILE A 22 -2.46 -16.67 13.43
C ILE A 22 -3.51 -17.34 12.59
N ASP A 23 -3.95 -18.50 13.03
CA ASP A 23 -4.97 -19.29 12.34
C ASP A 23 -6.40 -18.84 12.69
N SER A 24 -6.56 -18.08 13.78
CA SER A 24 -7.87 -17.61 14.26
C SER A 24 -7.89 -16.11 14.52
N PRO A 25 -8.79 -15.35 13.89
CA PRO A 25 -8.96 -13.91 14.14
C PRO A 25 -9.25 -13.57 15.61
N SER A 26 -9.94 -14.46 16.36
CA SER A 26 -10.24 -14.24 17.78
C SER A 26 -9.00 -14.22 18.68
N GLN A 27 -7.93 -14.89 18.29
CA GLN A 27 -6.65 -14.89 19.00
C GLN A 27 -5.80 -13.65 18.68
N LEU A 28 -6.07 -13.00 17.56
CA LEU A 28 -5.27 -11.88 17.08
C LEU A 28 -5.25 -10.73 18.08
N ALA A 29 -6.42 -10.32 18.56
CA ALA A 29 -6.57 -9.21 19.49
C ALA A 29 -5.86 -9.48 20.83
N GLN A 30 -6.05 -10.67 21.37
CA GLN A 30 -5.41 -11.08 22.61
C GLN A 30 -3.89 -11.09 22.49
N ARG A 31 -3.36 -11.73 21.41
CA ARG A 31 -1.93 -11.85 21.19
C ARG A 31 -1.26 -10.51 20.94
N LEU A 32 -1.94 -9.60 20.22
CA LEU A 32 -1.43 -8.25 20.04
C LEU A 32 -1.37 -7.51 21.39
N ALA A 33 -2.43 -7.58 22.18
CA ALA A 33 -2.47 -6.92 23.50
C ALA A 33 -1.37 -7.46 24.44
N GLU A 34 -1.22 -8.79 24.55
CA GLU A 34 -0.14 -9.43 25.32
C GLU A 34 1.25 -8.94 24.86
N ARG A 35 1.43 -8.75 23.53
CA ARG A 35 2.70 -8.31 22.99
C ARG A 35 2.97 -6.83 23.24
N VAL A 36 1.96 -5.97 23.10
CA VAL A 36 2.03 -4.53 23.40
C VAL A 36 2.39 -4.32 24.87
N GLU A 37 1.76 -5.07 25.78
CA GLU A 37 2.06 -5.02 27.21
C GLU A 37 3.50 -5.49 27.50
N ALA A 38 3.90 -6.64 26.98
CA ALA A 38 5.24 -7.22 27.17
C ALA A 38 6.38 -6.31 26.65
N LEU A 39 6.10 -5.48 25.65
CA LEU A 39 7.05 -4.52 25.08
C LEU A 39 6.91 -3.10 25.67
N ALA A 40 6.00 -2.88 26.63
CA ALA A 40 5.69 -1.58 27.23
C ALA A 40 5.32 -0.50 26.18
N LEU A 41 4.57 -0.87 25.14
CA LEU A 41 4.15 0.01 24.06
C LEU A 41 2.77 0.64 24.26
N SER A 42 2.14 0.50 25.44
CA SER A 42 0.84 1.10 25.75
C SER A 42 0.87 2.61 25.54
N GLY A 43 -0.13 3.14 24.82
CA GLY A 43 -0.25 4.55 24.51
C GLY A 43 0.72 5.06 23.43
N VAL A 44 1.57 4.21 22.86
CA VAL A 44 2.49 4.61 21.77
C VAL A 44 1.69 4.87 20.50
N PRO A 45 1.98 5.98 19.77
CA PRO A 45 1.39 6.24 18.46
C PRO A 45 1.58 5.06 17.51
N CYS A 46 0.49 4.63 16.87
CA CYS A 46 0.45 3.49 15.96
C CYS A 46 -0.09 3.89 14.60
N TYR A 47 0.59 3.46 13.56
CA TYR A 47 0.16 3.56 12.16
C TYR A 47 -0.14 2.14 11.69
N ALA A 48 -1.39 1.88 11.34
CA ALA A 48 -1.81 0.58 10.82
C ALA A 48 -1.78 0.57 9.29
N VAL A 49 -1.43 -0.58 8.71
CA VAL A 49 -1.39 -0.77 7.26
C VAL A 49 -2.34 -1.90 6.91
N LEU A 50 -3.25 -1.64 5.97
CA LEU A 50 -4.16 -2.66 5.44
C LEU A 50 -3.38 -3.72 4.67
N ALA A 51 -3.82 -4.97 4.77
CA ALA A 51 -3.32 -6.03 3.91
C ALA A 51 -3.79 -5.78 2.45
N PRO A 52 -3.01 -6.18 1.43
CA PRO A 52 -3.35 -5.93 0.03
C PRO A 52 -4.74 -6.46 -0.38
N GLU A 53 -5.16 -7.56 0.20
CA GLU A 53 -6.48 -8.18 -0.02
C GLU A 53 -7.65 -7.40 0.62
N ASP A 54 -7.37 -6.47 1.51
CA ASP A 54 -8.38 -5.69 2.24
C ASP A 54 -8.80 -4.41 1.50
N TYR A 55 -8.10 -4.03 0.42
CA TYR A 55 -8.43 -2.82 -0.35
C TYR A 55 -8.18 -3.02 -1.84
N SER A 56 -8.77 -2.14 -2.65
CA SER A 56 -8.43 -1.99 -4.06
C SER A 56 -7.86 -0.59 -4.31
N LEU A 57 -6.89 -0.48 -5.20
CA LEU A 57 -6.32 0.78 -5.66
C LEU A 57 -6.56 0.92 -7.17
N GLN A 58 -7.26 1.97 -7.57
CA GLN A 58 -7.65 2.21 -8.95
C GLN A 58 -7.21 3.59 -9.41
N LEU A 59 -6.72 3.67 -10.64
CA LEU A 59 -6.43 4.94 -11.30
C LEU A 59 -7.71 5.43 -11.99
N VAL A 60 -8.10 6.66 -11.71
CA VAL A 60 -9.34 7.25 -12.24
C VAL A 60 -9.09 8.68 -12.68
N GLU A 61 -9.87 9.17 -13.65
CA GLU A 61 -9.90 10.59 -14.00
C GLU A 61 -10.63 11.37 -12.91
N ALA A 62 -10.08 12.51 -12.50
CA ALA A 62 -10.69 13.36 -11.49
C ALA A 62 -12.02 13.93 -12.00
N PRO A 63 -13.13 13.79 -11.27
CA PRO A 63 -14.38 14.40 -11.64
C PRO A 63 -14.31 15.94 -11.52
N ASP A 64 -15.03 16.63 -12.38
CA ASP A 64 -15.14 18.10 -12.34
C ASP A 64 -16.15 18.54 -11.28
N VAL A 65 -15.73 18.48 -10.02
CA VAL A 65 -16.51 18.83 -8.83
C VAL A 65 -15.64 19.60 -7.83
N PRO A 66 -16.26 20.33 -6.86
CA PRO A 66 -15.49 20.97 -5.79
C PRO A 66 -14.61 19.95 -5.01
N ALA A 67 -13.45 20.42 -4.52
CA ALA A 67 -12.47 19.57 -3.85
C ALA A 67 -13.06 18.72 -2.70
N GLY A 68 -14.02 19.24 -1.94
CA GLY A 68 -14.68 18.51 -0.86
C GLY A 68 -15.59 17.37 -1.32
N ASP A 69 -15.98 17.36 -2.59
CA ASP A 69 -16.90 16.36 -3.15
C ASP A 69 -16.18 15.28 -3.97
N ILE A 70 -14.87 15.46 -4.23
CA ILE A 70 -14.09 14.57 -5.12
C ILE A 70 -14.19 13.11 -4.66
N ALA A 71 -13.92 12.80 -3.38
CA ALA A 71 -13.96 11.43 -2.88
C ALA A 71 -15.33 10.77 -3.04
N SER A 72 -16.41 11.54 -2.81
CA SER A 72 -17.79 11.08 -2.99
C SER A 72 -18.13 10.83 -4.46
N ALA A 73 -17.70 11.72 -5.36
CA ALA A 73 -17.91 11.57 -6.79
C ALA A 73 -17.12 10.39 -7.37
N VAL A 74 -15.84 10.24 -6.97
CA VAL A 74 -15.01 9.11 -7.35
C VAL A 74 -15.59 7.80 -6.83
N LYS A 75 -16.07 7.74 -5.59
CA LYS A 75 -16.74 6.56 -5.03
C LYS A 75 -17.93 6.13 -5.91
N PHE A 76 -18.71 7.07 -6.41
CA PHE A 76 -19.79 6.78 -7.31
C PHE A 76 -19.32 6.35 -8.70
N GLN A 77 -18.24 6.96 -9.21
CA GLN A 77 -17.62 6.60 -10.49
C GLN A 77 -17.12 5.16 -10.53
N ILE A 78 -16.49 4.69 -9.45
CA ILE A 78 -15.91 3.33 -9.37
C ILE A 78 -16.90 2.27 -8.90
N ARG A 79 -18.17 2.59 -8.67
CA ARG A 79 -19.18 1.70 -8.07
C ARG A 79 -19.26 0.32 -8.71
N ASP A 80 -19.14 0.25 -10.06
CA ASP A 80 -19.31 -0.97 -10.82
C ASP A 80 -18.06 -1.90 -10.74
N SER A 81 -16.93 -1.36 -10.27
CA SER A 81 -15.68 -2.09 -10.03
C SER A 81 -15.46 -2.46 -8.55
N LEU A 82 -16.33 -1.98 -7.65
CA LEU A 82 -16.25 -2.34 -6.23
C LEU A 82 -16.77 -3.76 -5.99
N ALA A 83 -16.04 -4.54 -5.21
CA ALA A 83 -16.48 -5.84 -4.74
C ALA A 83 -17.52 -5.76 -3.59
N MET A 84 -18.01 -4.55 -3.28
CA MET A 84 -18.90 -4.27 -2.16
C MET A 84 -19.94 -3.22 -2.52
N SER A 85 -20.99 -3.07 -1.68
CA SER A 85 -21.98 -2.02 -1.88
C SER A 85 -21.39 -0.62 -1.63
N LEU A 86 -21.95 0.41 -2.28
CA LEU A 86 -21.54 1.79 -2.01
C LEU A 86 -21.73 2.19 -0.54
N ALA A 87 -22.74 1.66 0.13
CA ALA A 87 -22.98 1.96 1.54
C ALA A 87 -21.87 1.44 2.45
N ASP A 88 -21.30 0.29 2.09
CA ASP A 88 -20.26 -0.39 2.87
C ASP A 88 -18.85 0.06 2.50
N ALA A 89 -18.68 0.75 1.38
CA ALA A 89 -17.37 1.20 0.91
C ALA A 89 -16.91 2.48 1.62
N GLU A 90 -15.65 2.50 2.01
CA GLU A 90 -14.87 3.71 2.32
C GLU A 90 -13.91 3.94 1.16
N VAL A 91 -13.86 5.19 0.67
CA VAL A 91 -13.01 5.56 -0.47
C VAL A 91 -12.25 6.82 -0.13
N GLN A 92 -10.93 6.75 -0.28
CA GLN A 92 -10.04 7.89 -0.18
C GLN A 92 -9.30 8.07 -1.50
N VAL A 93 -8.94 9.30 -1.82
CA VAL A 93 -8.28 9.63 -3.07
C VAL A 93 -7.00 10.43 -2.81
N PHE A 94 -6.01 10.24 -3.67
CA PHE A 94 -4.81 11.08 -3.70
C PHE A 94 -4.39 11.37 -5.14
N ASP A 95 -3.72 12.51 -5.33
CA ASP A 95 -3.35 12.99 -6.66
C ASP A 95 -2.24 12.14 -7.27
N VAL A 96 -2.30 12.02 -8.59
CA VAL A 96 -1.19 11.59 -9.42
C VAL A 96 -0.58 12.85 -10.03
N PRO A 97 0.76 13.01 -10.05
CA PRO A 97 1.40 14.18 -10.65
C PRO A 97 0.99 14.38 -12.11
N GLU A 98 0.69 15.61 -12.49
CA GLU A 98 0.30 15.95 -13.88
C GLU A 98 1.33 15.48 -14.91
N ALA A 99 2.61 15.46 -14.53
CA ALA A 99 3.68 14.96 -15.39
C ALA A 99 3.51 13.48 -15.75
N ALA A 100 2.81 12.67 -14.97
CA ALA A 100 2.58 11.26 -15.25
C ALA A 100 1.54 11.00 -16.35
N TYR A 101 0.62 11.96 -16.60
CA TYR A 101 -0.53 11.77 -17.51
C TYR A 101 -0.84 13.03 -18.32
N ARG A 102 0.17 13.58 -18.99
CA ARG A 102 0.08 14.88 -19.71
C ARG A 102 -0.99 14.96 -20.80
N GLN A 103 -1.39 13.82 -21.37
CA GLN A 103 -2.40 13.77 -22.44
C GLN A 103 -3.80 13.43 -21.93
N GLN A 104 -3.94 13.14 -20.67
CA GLN A 104 -5.20 12.85 -19.99
C GLN A 104 -5.50 13.99 -19.03
N GLY A 105 -6.75 14.15 -18.61
CA GLY A 105 -7.11 15.08 -17.55
C GLY A 105 -6.42 14.78 -16.22
N ARG A 106 -6.71 15.53 -15.18
CA ARG A 106 -6.21 15.26 -13.83
C ARG A 106 -6.54 13.83 -13.40
N MET A 107 -5.56 13.08 -12.98
CA MET A 107 -5.70 11.69 -12.56
C MET A 107 -5.57 11.55 -11.04
N LEU A 108 -6.31 10.60 -10.48
CA LEU A 108 -6.30 10.28 -9.05
C LEU A 108 -6.12 8.78 -8.86
N TYR A 109 -5.46 8.40 -7.79
CA TYR A 109 -5.64 7.07 -7.23
C TYR A 109 -6.80 7.06 -6.25
N ALA A 110 -7.71 6.10 -6.40
CA ALA A 110 -8.81 5.82 -5.49
C ALA A 110 -8.52 4.52 -4.73
N ALA A 111 -8.32 4.62 -3.44
CA ALA A 111 -8.21 3.49 -2.54
C ALA A 111 -9.59 3.20 -1.94
N ALA A 112 -10.09 1.98 -2.13
CA ALA A 112 -11.40 1.56 -1.64
C ALA A 112 -11.31 0.32 -0.76
N THR A 113 -11.97 0.35 0.39
CA THR A 113 -12.04 -0.75 1.35
C THR A 113 -13.41 -0.84 2.02
N HIS A 114 -13.71 -1.94 2.69
CA HIS A 114 -14.89 -2.07 3.53
C HIS A 114 -14.78 -1.21 4.79
N ARG A 115 -15.83 -0.44 5.10
CA ARG A 115 -15.94 0.31 6.37
C ARG A 115 -15.81 -0.59 7.60
N ALA A 116 -16.37 -1.79 7.51
CA ALA A 116 -16.23 -2.78 8.57
C ALA A 116 -14.76 -3.13 8.82
N ARG A 117 -13.93 -3.24 7.75
CA ARG A 117 -12.51 -3.53 7.88
C ARG A 117 -11.74 -2.42 8.57
N ILE A 118 -12.06 -1.17 8.26
CA ILE A 118 -11.49 -0.01 8.98
C ILE A 118 -11.86 -0.06 10.47
N ALA A 119 -13.12 -0.37 10.79
CA ALA A 119 -13.57 -0.49 12.17
C ALA A 119 -12.86 -1.65 12.91
N GLU A 120 -12.71 -2.81 12.27
CA GLU A 120 -11.99 -3.96 12.82
C GLU A 120 -10.53 -3.63 13.15
N VAL A 121 -9.82 -3.00 12.22
CA VAL A 121 -8.41 -2.61 12.41
C VAL A 121 -8.29 -1.56 13.52
N ARG A 122 -9.17 -0.55 13.51
CA ARG A 122 -9.24 0.46 14.57
C ARG A 122 -9.42 -0.19 15.95
N ASP A 123 -10.42 -1.04 16.06
CA ASP A 123 -10.78 -1.66 17.34
C ASP A 123 -9.69 -2.62 17.82
N LEU A 124 -9.06 -3.35 16.90
CA LEU A 124 -7.90 -4.21 17.19
C LEU A 124 -6.74 -3.41 17.81
N VAL A 125 -6.38 -2.28 17.20
CA VAL A 125 -5.26 -1.44 17.63
C VAL A 125 -5.57 -0.75 18.97
N LEU A 126 -6.77 -0.18 19.11
CA LEU A 126 -7.19 0.50 20.34
C LEU A 126 -7.33 -0.46 21.51
N ASN A 127 -7.93 -1.64 21.30
CA ASN A 127 -8.09 -2.66 22.35
C ASN A 127 -6.75 -3.27 22.77
N ALA A 128 -5.73 -3.24 21.91
CA ALA A 128 -4.37 -3.61 22.29
C ALA A 128 -3.65 -2.54 23.12
N GLY A 129 -4.25 -1.38 23.35
CA GLY A 129 -3.69 -0.29 24.15
C GLY A 129 -2.78 0.66 23.36
N LEU A 130 -2.75 0.58 22.04
CA LEU A 130 -1.97 1.50 21.17
C LEU A 130 -2.81 2.75 20.83
N ALA A 131 -2.14 3.88 20.53
CA ALA A 131 -2.79 5.12 20.12
C ALA A 131 -2.82 5.22 18.57
N LEU A 132 -3.88 4.69 17.95
CA LEU A 132 -4.04 4.70 16.50
C LEU A 132 -4.04 6.13 15.95
N GLN A 133 -3.15 6.42 15.01
CA GLN A 133 -3.05 7.71 14.31
C GLN A 133 -3.67 7.63 12.92
N THR A 134 -3.33 6.59 12.17
CA THR A 134 -3.72 6.44 10.76
C THR A 134 -3.91 4.96 10.43
N ILE A 135 -4.84 4.67 9.53
CA ILE A 135 -4.92 3.41 8.80
C ILE A 135 -4.58 3.73 7.36
N ASP A 136 -3.54 3.13 6.83
CA ASP A 136 -2.98 3.44 5.52
C ASP A 136 -2.93 2.22 4.61
N ILE A 137 -2.58 2.44 3.35
CA ILE A 137 -2.33 1.41 2.35
C ILE A 137 -0.82 1.23 2.13
N ARG A 138 -0.45 0.09 1.59
CA ARG A 138 0.95 -0.30 1.40
C ARG A 138 1.72 0.67 0.50
N GLU A 139 1.08 1.18 -0.55
CA GLU A 139 1.66 2.11 -1.50
C GLU A 139 2.08 3.44 -0.85
N SER A 140 1.24 3.97 0.03
CA SER A 140 1.57 5.20 0.78
C SER A 140 2.77 4.99 1.69
N VAL A 141 2.82 3.86 2.39
CA VAL A 141 3.95 3.53 3.27
C VAL A 141 5.26 3.38 2.48
N ILE A 142 5.22 2.71 1.32
CA ILE A 142 6.40 2.57 0.45
C ILE A 142 6.84 3.94 -0.07
N ARG A 143 5.89 4.80 -0.48
CA ARG A 143 6.16 6.19 -0.87
C ARG A 143 6.88 6.96 0.23
N ASP A 144 6.38 6.88 1.45
CA ASP A 144 6.94 7.62 2.58
C ASP A 144 8.34 7.11 2.97
N LEU A 145 8.58 5.80 2.85
CA LEU A 145 9.90 5.21 3.02
C LEU A 145 10.86 5.64 1.90
N ALA A 146 10.39 5.63 0.66
CA ALA A 146 11.17 6.05 -0.50
C ALA A 146 11.58 7.52 -0.41
N GLY A 147 10.70 8.39 0.08
CA GLY A 147 10.98 9.81 0.31
C GLY A 147 12.11 10.08 1.32
N GLN A 148 12.53 9.08 2.10
CA GLN A 148 13.69 9.17 2.97
C GLN A 148 15.01 8.83 2.25
N MET A 149 14.95 8.33 1.02
CA MET A 149 16.11 7.95 0.24
C MET A 149 16.65 9.16 -0.54
N ALA A 150 17.97 9.33 -0.57
CA ALA A 150 18.60 10.48 -1.23
C ALA A 150 18.37 10.51 -2.77
N GLU A 151 18.10 9.37 -3.35
CA GLU A 151 17.88 9.16 -4.79
C GLU A 151 16.49 9.58 -5.26
N ASP A 152 15.55 9.87 -4.37
CA ASP A 152 14.15 10.19 -4.72
C ASP A 152 14.04 11.40 -5.67
N SER A 153 14.99 12.34 -5.64
CA SER A 153 15.02 13.46 -6.57
C SER A 153 15.19 13.05 -8.04
N GLY A 154 15.85 11.94 -8.29
CA GLY A 154 16.03 11.36 -9.63
C GLY A 154 14.88 10.47 -10.08
N GLY A 155 14.04 10.07 -9.15
CA GLY A 155 13.01 9.05 -9.32
C GLY A 155 13.46 7.67 -8.87
N LEU A 156 12.52 6.93 -8.31
CA LEU A 156 12.73 5.58 -7.77
C LEU A 156 11.75 4.60 -8.40
N ALA A 157 12.26 3.42 -8.75
CA ALA A 157 11.45 2.25 -9.07
C ALA A 157 11.54 1.27 -7.91
N CYS A 158 10.43 1.02 -7.23
CA CYS A 158 10.35 0.05 -6.15
C CYS A 158 9.58 -1.17 -6.63
N LEU A 159 10.21 -2.35 -6.53
CA LEU A 159 9.56 -3.64 -6.74
C LEU A 159 9.26 -4.24 -5.36
N ASP A 160 8.00 -4.27 -5.02
CA ASP A 160 7.51 -4.84 -3.78
C ASP A 160 6.99 -6.25 -4.02
N VAL A 161 7.59 -7.25 -3.37
CA VAL A 161 7.26 -8.68 -3.55
C VAL A 161 6.82 -9.25 -2.20
N ARG A 162 5.56 -9.67 -2.10
CA ARG A 162 4.99 -10.29 -0.90
C ARG A 162 3.92 -11.31 -1.25
N GLY A 163 3.91 -12.43 -0.53
CA GLY A 163 2.85 -13.44 -0.64
C GLY A 163 2.70 -14.03 -2.04
N GLY A 164 3.75 -14.02 -2.86
CA GLY A 164 3.69 -14.47 -4.25
C GLY A 164 3.32 -13.37 -5.25
N GLU A 165 2.84 -12.21 -4.79
CA GLU A 165 2.50 -11.08 -5.64
C GLU A 165 3.67 -10.11 -5.79
N ALA A 166 3.75 -9.47 -6.96
CA ALA A 166 4.71 -8.42 -7.24
C ALA A 166 4.00 -7.13 -7.66
N ARG A 167 4.44 -6.00 -7.13
CA ARG A 167 3.94 -4.67 -7.49
C ARG A 167 5.11 -3.74 -7.80
N LEU A 168 5.00 -3.04 -8.92
CA LEU A 168 5.93 -1.98 -9.29
C LEU A 168 5.34 -0.63 -8.88
N LEU A 169 6.11 0.16 -8.14
CA LEU A 169 5.84 1.57 -7.90
C LEU A 169 6.93 2.41 -8.56
N LEU A 170 6.52 3.41 -9.35
CA LEU A 170 7.42 4.46 -9.82
C LEU A 170 7.09 5.73 -9.05
N MET A 171 8.10 6.30 -8.41
CA MET A 171 7.96 7.42 -7.48
C MET A 171 9.03 8.48 -7.77
N LYS A 172 8.71 9.72 -7.46
CA LYS A 172 9.67 10.84 -7.53
C LYS A 172 9.20 11.96 -6.61
N ALA A 173 10.12 12.51 -5.84
CA ALA A 173 9.87 13.64 -4.95
C ALA A 173 8.69 13.42 -3.98
N GLY A 174 8.57 12.20 -3.44
CA GLY A 174 7.50 11.84 -2.52
C GLY A 174 6.13 11.60 -3.14
N GLU A 175 6.06 11.51 -4.48
CA GLU A 175 4.81 11.31 -5.22
C GLU A 175 4.81 9.98 -5.97
N ILE A 176 3.64 9.32 -6.04
CA ILE A 176 3.44 8.07 -6.80
C ILE A 176 3.00 8.42 -8.23
N TYR A 177 3.84 8.11 -9.20
CA TYR A 177 3.56 8.27 -10.62
C TYR A 177 2.87 7.05 -11.21
N LEU A 178 3.27 5.85 -10.80
CA LEU A 178 2.68 4.59 -11.22
C LEU A 178 2.65 3.59 -10.06
N SER A 179 1.51 2.95 -9.86
CA SER A 179 1.37 1.72 -9.06
C SER A 179 0.74 0.65 -9.93
N ARG A 180 1.46 -0.43 -10.18
CA ARG A 180 1.00 -1.51 -11.06
C ARG A 180 1.29 -2.88 -10.45
N GLN A 181 0.27 -3.70 -10.34
CA GLN A 181 0.42 -5.12 -10.03
C GLN A 181 0.96 -5.84 -11.25
N LEU A 182 2.00 -6.64 -11.07
CA LEU A 182 2.62 -7.43 -12.12
C LEU A 182 1.97 -8.81 -12.18
N ASN A 183 1.71 -9.29 -13.40
CA ASN A 183 1.11 -10.61 -13.63
C ASN A 183 2.16 -11.72 -13.54
N THR A 184 2.93 -11.73 -12.44
CA THR A 184 3.98 -12.72 -12.21
C THR A 184 3.87 -13.19 -10.77
N GLU A 185 3.58 -14.47 -10.59
CA GLU A 185 3.68 -15.10 -9.28
C GLU A 185 5.16 -15.35 -8.94
N ILE A 186 5.58 -14.87 -7.80
CA ILE A 186 6.95 -15.00 -7.31
C ILE A 186 6.96 -15.87 -6.06
N ASP A 187 7.36 -17.12 -6.22
CA ASP A 187 7.61 -17.99 -5.08
C ASP A 187 8.98 -17.63 -4.47
N GLN A 188 8.94 -16.95 -3.34
CA GLN A 188 10.16 -16.53 -2.63
C GLN A 188 11.02 -17.71 -2.17
N SER A 189 10.42 -18.88 -1.95
CA SER A 189 11.17 -20.09 -1.58
C SER A 189 12.00 -20.66 -2.74
N GLN A 190 11.66 -20.30 -3.98
CA GLN A 190 12.30 -20.75 -5.22
C GLN A 190 13.21 -19.68 -5.84
N MET A 191 13.58 -18.64 -5.11
CA MET A 191 14.46 -17.56 -5.61
C MET A 191 15.90 -18.02 -5.94
N ALA A 192 16.13 -19.33 -6.02
CA ALA A 192 17.38 -19.93 -6.44
C ALA A 192 17.14 -21.11 -7.42
N GLY A 193 18.02 -21.27 -8.39
CA GLY A 193 17.97 -22.37 -9.35
C GLY A 193 17.28 -22.06 -10.68
N GLU A 194 17.07 -23.12 -11.49
CA GLU A 194 16.54 -22.98 -12.86
C GLU A 194 15.08 -22.46 -12.91
N ALA A 195 14.26 -22.83 -11.91
CA ALA A 195 12.88 -22.35 -11.82
C ALA A 195 12.81 -20.82 -11.65
N TRP A 196 13.76 -20.25 -10.90
CA TRP A 196 13.89 -18.81 -10.72
C TRP A 196 14.22 -18.07 -12.03
N ALA A 197 15.08 -18.64 -12.88
CA ALA A 197 15.45 -18.04 -14.14
C ALA A 197 14.24 -17.76 -15.03
N SER A 198 13.28 -18.67 -15.11
CA SER A 198 12.05 -18.51 -15.88
C SER A 198 11.11 -17.47 -15.29
N THR A 199 10.98 -17.43 -13.96
CA THR A 199 10.18 -16.42 -13.23
C THR A 199 10.78 -15.04 -13.37
N PHE A 200 12.10 -14.94 -13.25
CA PHE A 200 12.83 -13.69 -13.44
C PHE A 200 12.70 -13.12 -14.87
N GLN A 201 12.72 -13.99 -15.88
CA GLN A 201 12.49 -13.55 -17.26
C GLN A 201 11.07 -13.00 -17.46
N ARG A 202 10.05 -13.64 -16.91
CA ARG A 202 8.66 -13.10 -16.94
C ARG A 202 8.56 -11.77 -16.21
N LEU A 203 9.21 -11.65 -15.05
CA LEU A 203 9.26 -10.41 -14.30
C LEU A 203 9.90 -9.29 -15.11
N LEU A 204 11.02 -9.53 -15.79
CA LEU A 204 11.67 -8.54 -16.65
C LEU A 204 10.75 -8.06 -17.79
N VAL A 205 10.00 -8.97 -18.40
CA VAL A 205 9.02 -8.60 -19.45
C VAL A 205 7.91 -7.72 -18.89
N GLU A 206 7.38 -8.04 -17.70
CA GLU A 206 6.34 -7.22 -17.06
C GLU A 206 6.88 -5.85 -16.61
N LEU A 207 8.12 -5.79 -16.12
CA LEU A 207 8.80 -4.52 -15.82
C LEU A 207 8.98 -3.68 -17.08
N GLN A 208 9.50 -4.27 -18.17
CA GLN A 208 9.68 -3.57 -19.44
C GLN A 208 8.36 -3.00 -19.96
N ARG A 209 7.29 -3.80 -19.97
CA ARG A 209 5.95 -3.34 -20.35
C ARG A 209 5.44 -2.19 -19.48
N SER A 210 5.81 -2.20 -18.20
CA SER A 210 5.40 -1.15 -17.26
C SER A 210 6.15 0.15 -17.52
N PHE A 211 7.45 0.07 -17.84
CA PHE A 211 8.24 1.24 -18.24
C PHE A 211 7.79 1.78 -19.58
N ASP A 212 7.58 0.93 -20.58
CA ASP A 212 7.08 1.34 -21.90
C ASP A 212 5.70 2.03 -21.78
N TYR A 213 4.81 1.50 -20.93
CA TYR A 213 3.52 2.14 -20.64
C TYR A 213 3.72 3.52 -20.02
N PHE A 214 4.58 3.61 -19.00
CA PHE A 214 4.85 4.86 -18.29
C PHE A 214 5.47 5.92 -19.23
N GLU A 215 6.48 5.56 -20.02
CA GLU A 215 7.12 6.46 -21.01
C GLU A 215 6.13 6.96 -22.05
N ASN A 216 5.24 6.09 -22.53
CA ASN A 216 4.20 6.47 -23.49
C ASN A 216 3.16 7.43 -22.88
N GLN A 217 2.83 7.29 -21.61
CA GLN A 217 1.88 8.17 -20.92
C GLN A 217 2.49 9.53 -20.56
N MET A 218 3.76 9.55 -20.15
CA MET A 218 4.46 10.79 -19.80
C MET A 218 4.82 11.64 -21.01
N GLY A 219 4.81 11.07 -22.22
CA GLY A 219 5.32 11.72 -23.42
C GLY A 219 6.83 11.93 -23.34
N GLN A 220 7.55 11.61 -24.41
CA GLN A 220 8.99 11.89 -24.48
C GLN A 220 9.22 13.39 -24.24
N GLY A 221 9.84 13.69 -23.12
CA GLY A 221 10.30 15.03 -22.76
C GLY A 221 11.80 15.04 -22.69
#